data_a97149e574890922a32e392a1a9d594a
#
_entry.id   a97149e574890922a32e392a1a9d594a
#
_cell.length_a   1.000
_cell.length_b   1.000
_cell.length_c   1.000
_cell.angle_alpha   90.00
_cell.angle_beta   90.00
_cell.angle_gamma   90.00
#
_symmetry.space_group_name_H-M   'P 1'
#
loop_
_entity.id
_entity.type
_entity.pdbx_description
1 polymer ?
#
loop_
_entity_poly.entity_id
_entity_poly.type
_entity_poly.pdbx_seq_one_letter_code
_entity_poly.pdbx_strand_id
1 'polypeptide(L)'
;MPRSAFSGTRIRERRLALGLRQSEVALRAGISGSYLNLIEHNRRRIGGKLLLDLAIVLEIDPASLAEGAASQILAGLRETAMARPNIQIDLDRTEDFADRFTDWAQLILAQQSQITSLQQTVSSLSDRLAHDPFLSEALHEVLSTASAIRSTASILAEPGEMDQNWQRRFQTNVFQDSIRLAKASQSLADYLDGDAKRVFDALSPLDELEALLVKNKYHFASLENLTVWSAAVADSLIADISQGAKAMGRAYFLQYWNDAQRLTLPKILKIVAKVGFNPAQISHETQIPLPIIFRRLASLPPQGNFPPIGLMICDGSGGLLRKQPCKELQAPRVGSACALWPLYLSLTQIGVPSRQRVVYSGRPGELAPGSLFDTFSIAERVTSSSFDGPPIVRATMLILPAEMPPSQPPITIGSTCRFCSVHACLGRSEPSIFADGF
;
A
#
# COMPACT_ATOMS: atom_id res chain seq x y z
N MET A 1 24.52 -20.21 -22.46
CA MET A 1 23.98 -18.94 -21.97
C MET A 1 23.17 -18.31 -23.09
N PRO A 2 21.87 -18.14 -23.00
CA PRO A 2 21.06 -17.51 -24.03
C PRO A 2 21.33 -16.00 -24.01
N ARG A 3 21.92 -15.46 -25.05
CA ARG A 3 22.15 -14.03 -25.25
C ARG A 3 21.02 -13.45 -26.08
N SER A 4 20.42 -12.37 -25.60
CA SER A 4 19.16 -11.77 -26.00
C SER A 4 19.02 -11.45 -27.48
N ALA A 5 17.93 -11.84 -28.10
CA ALA A 5 17.56 -11.60 -29.50
C ALA A 5 17.05 -10.17 -29.78
N PHE A 6 16.89 -9.33 -28.76
CA PHE A 6 16.38 -7.95 -28.89
C PHE A 6 17.42 -6.90 -29.29
N SER A 7 18.69 -7.27 -29.38
CA SER A 7 19.76 -6.33 -29.72
C SER A 7 19.62 -5.75 -31.13
N GLY A 8 19.09 -6.49 -32.09
CA GLY A 8 18.92 -6.01 -33.45
C GLY A 8 17.86 -4.91 -33.58
N THR A 9 16.72 -5.07 -32.94
CA THR A 9 15.64 -4.07 -32.95
C THR A 9 16.12 -2.75 -32.33
N ARG A 10 16.87 -2.80 -31.25
CA ARG A 10 17.46 -1.62 -30.59
C ARG A 10 18.50 -0.92 -31.45
N ILE A 11 19.34 -1.68 -32.13
CA ILE A 11 20.31 -1.14 -33.09
C ILE A 11 19.56 -0.33 -34.15
N ARG A 12 18.46 -0.88 -34.69
CA ARG A 12 17.62 -0.22 -35.69
C ARG A 12 16.97 1.06 -35.14
N GLU A 13 16.34 1.00 -33.97
CA GLU A 13 15.69 2.14 -33.33
C GLU A 13 16.68 3.28 -33.06
N ARG A 14 17.83 2.94 -32.50
CA ARG A 14 18.85 3.93 -32.21
C ARG A 14 19.44 4.55 -33.46
N ARG A 15 19.70 3.74 -34.49
CA ARG A 15 20.13 4.23 -35.80
C ARG A 15 19.13 5.22 -36.39
N LEU A 16 17.84 4.89 -36.33
CA LEU A 16 16.77 5.78 -36.82
C LEU A 16 16.68 7.06 -35.98
N ALA A 17 16.81 6.97 -34.67
CA ALA A 17 16.83 8.13 -33.76
C ALA A 17 18.02 9.08 -34.05
N LEU A 18 19.17 8.52 -34.47
CA LEU A 18 20.34 9.31 -34.88
C LEU A 18 20.27 9.76 -36.37
N GLY A 19 19.21 9.41 -37.10
CA GLY A 19 19.05 9.76 -38.51
C GLY A 19 20.06 9.09 -39.47
N LEU A 20 20.77 8.04 -38.98
CA LEU A 20 21.84 7.40 -39.76
C LEU A 20 21.28 6.41 -40.78
N ARG A 21 21.90 6.35 -41.99
CA ARG A 21 21.56 5.33 -42.99
C ARG A 21 22.18 3.98 -42.59
N GLN A 22 21.50 2.89 -42.93
CA GLN A 22 21.97 1.52 -42.65
C GLN A 22 23.35 1.24 -43.24
N SER A 23 23.62 1.72 -44.48
CA SER A 23 24.93 1.60 -45.15
C SER A 23 26.05 2.35 -44.40
N GLU A 24 25.71 3.45 -43.78
CA GLU A 24 26.69 4.28 -43.03
C GLU A 24 27.12 3.63 -41.71
N VAL A 25 26.14 3.11 -40.94
CA VAL A 25 26.39 2.36 -39.71
C VAL A 25 27.19 1.08 -40.02
N ALA A 26 26.81 0.37 -41.08
CA ALA A 26 27.50 -0.84 -41.50
C ALA A 26 28.99 -0.56 -41.88
N LEU A 27 29.25 0.52 -42.63
CA LEU A 27 30.59 0.93 -42.97
C LEU A 27 31.44 1.27 -41.75
N ARG A 28 30.87 2.06 -40.80
CA ARG A 28 31.55 2.45 -39.56
C ARG A 28 31.81 1.26 -38.62
N ALA A 29 30.94 0.27 -38.63
CA ALA A 29 31.07 -0.96 -37.84
C ALA A 29 31.91 -2.07 -38.56
N GLY A 30 32.43 -1.81 -39.77
CA GLY A 30 33.25 -2.74 -40.53
C GLY A 30 32.50 -3.98 -41.05
N ILE A 31 31.18 -3.87 -41.31
CA ILE A 31 30.33 -4.96 -41.81
C ILE A 31 29.58 -4.57 -43.10
N SER A 32 29.03 -5.55 -43.79
CA SER A 32 28.19 -5.28 -44.97
C SER A 32 26.80 -4.77 -44.57
N GLY A 33 26.19 -3.91 -45.39
CA GLY A 33 24.80 -3.43 -45.19
C GLY A 33 23.80 -4.58 -45.10
N SER A 34 23.98 -5.63 -45.93
CA SER A 34 23.14 -6.83 -45.86
C SER A 34 23.29 -7.59 -44.52
N TYR A 35 24.48 -7.63 -43.97
CA TYR A 35 24.72 -8.25 -42.66
C TYR A 35 24.10 -7.45 -41.53
N LEU A 36 24.21 -6.10 -41.57
CA LEU A 36 23.54 -5.23 -40.59
C LEU A 36 22.01 -5.37 -40.71
N ASN A 37 21.46 -5.50 -41.90
CA ASN A 37 20.04 -5.72 -42.11
C ASN A 37 19.55 -7.03 -41.45
N LEU A 38 20.31 -8.12 -41.56
CA LEU A 38 20.01 -9.37 -40.86
C LEU A 38 20.06 -9.23 -39.36
N ILE A 39 20.99 -8.43 -38.82
CA ILE A 39 21.10 -8.11 -37.41
C ILE A 39 19.90 -7.29 -36.94
N GLU A 40 19.57 -6.20 -37.63
CA GLU A 40 18.46 -5.31 -37.28
C GLU A 40 17.08 -6.02 -37.27
N HIS A 41 16.96 -7.09 -38.07
CA HIS A 41 15.75 -7.92 -38.12
C HIS A 41 15.88 -9.17 -37.25
N ASN A 42 16.84 -9.21 -36.31
CA ASN A 42 17.10 -10.33 -35.39
C ASN A 42 17.29 -11.70 -36.09
N ARG A 43 17.62 -11.71 -37.40
CA ARG A 43 17.91 -12.94 -38.15
C ARG A 43 19.35 -13.43 -37.99
N ARG A 44 20.23 -12.59 -37.44
CA ARG A 44 21.61 -12.92 -37.12
C ARG A 44 21.96 -12.39 -35.75
N ARG A 45 22.56 -13.24 -34.92
CA ARG A 45 23.06 -12.87 -33.60
C ARG A 45 24.42 -12.17 -33.72
N ILE A 46 24.65 -11.18 -32.86
CA ILE A 46 25.91 -10.45 -32.79
C ILE A 46 26.76 -10.95 -31.62
N GLY A 47 28.06 -11.12 -31.85
CA GLY A 47 29.03 -11.50 -30.82
C GLY A 47 29.70 -10.31 -30.19
N GLY A 48 30.43 -10.54 -29.06
CA GLY A 48 30.98 -9.51 -28.18
C GLY A 48 31.70 -8.35 -28.85
N LYS A 49 32.62 -8.57 -29.79
CA LYS A 49 33.35 -7.50 -30.46
C LYS A 49 32.48 -6.63 -31.35
N LEU A 50 31.64 -7.25 -32.18
CA LEU A 50 30.75 -6.52 -33.09
C LEU A 50 29.67 -5.74 -32.32
N LEU A 51 29.20 -6.24 -31.18
CA LEU A 51 28.28 -5.51 -30.30
C LEU A 51 28.92 -4.25 -29.70
N LEU A 52 30.19 -4.33 -29.32
CA LEU A 52 30.94 -3.17 -28.85
C LEU A 52 31.16 -2.14 -29.97
N ASP A 53 31.54 -2.59 -31.16
CA ASP A 53 31.75 -1.72 -32.32
C ASP A 53 30.45 -0.98 -32.71
N LEU A 54 29.30 -1.69 -32.71
CA LEU A 54 28.00 -1.09 -32.97
C LEU A 54 27.55 -0.15 -31.85
N ALA A 55 27.87 -0.46 -30.59
CA ALA A 55 27.56 0.41 -29.44
C ALA A 55 28.32 1.75 -29.53
N ILE A 56 29.60 1.71 -29.95
CA ILE A 56 30.42 2.92 -30.18
C ILE A 56 29.81 3.75 -31.33
N VAL A 57 29.49 3.12 -32.46
CA VAL A 57 28.93 3.81 -33.66
C VAL A 57 27.55 4.44 -33.36
N LEU A 58 26.79 3.83 -32.50
CA LEU A 58 25.41 4.26 -32.13
C LEU A 58 25.38 5.13 -30.88
N GLU A 59 26.55 5.41 -30.27
CA GLU A 59 26.69 6.22 -29.08
C GLU A 59 25.78 5.74 -27.92
N ILE A 60 25.80 4.44 -27.62
CA ILE A 60 25.06 3.83 -26.51
C ILE A 60 25.95 2.89 -25.71
N ASP A 61 25.56 2.69 -24.44
CA ASP A 61 26.22 1.74 -23.56
C ASP A 61 26.04 0.30 -24.09
N PRO A 62 27.10 -0.49 -24.28
CA PRO A 62 27.02 -1.90 -24.66
C PRO A 62 26.12 -2.76 -23.79
N ALA A 63 26.03 -2.47 -22.49
CA ALA A 63 25.15 -3.16 -21.56
C ALA A 63 23.67 -2.92 -21.89
N SER A 64 23.33 -1.72 -22.37
CA SER A 64 21.98 -1.38 -22.80
C SER A 64 21.55 -2.11 -24.06
N LEU A 65 22.46 -2.52 -24.92
CA LEU A 65 22.20 -3.34 -26.10
C LEU A 65 22.03 -4.83 -25.75
N ALA A 66 22.63 -5.28 -24.63
CA ALA A 66 22.78 -6.70 -24.36
C ALA A 66 21.65 -7.29 -23.46
N GLU A 67 21.17 -6.63 -22.41
CA GLU A 67 20.45 -7.35 -21.34
C GLU A 67 19.20 -6.69 -20.74
N GLY A 68 19.05 -5.37 -20.73
CA GLY A 68 18.08 -4.73 -19.82
C GLY A 68 16.60 -4.91 -20.20
N ALA A 69 16.17 -4.63 -21.44
CA ALA A 69 14.75 -4.57 -21.81
C ALA A 69 14.19 -5.94 -22.22
N ALA A 70 15.00 -6.82 -22.76
CA ALA A 70 14.57 -8.19 -23.08
C ALA A 70 14.26 -8.99 -21.81
N SER A 71 15.09 -8.85 -20.79
CA SER A 71 14.88 -9.47 -19.48
C SER A 71 13.59 -8.98 -18.83
N GLN A 72 13.28 -7.69 -18.91
CA GLN A 72 12.04 -7.11 -18.35
C GLN A 72 10.79 -7.58 -19.10
N ILE A 73 10.82 -7.63 -20.46
CA ILE A 73 9.69 -8.13 -21.26
C ILE A 73 9.44 -9.60 -20.95
N LEU A 74 10.47 -10.43 -20.89
CA LEU A 74 10.34 -11.85 -20.58
C LEU A 74 9.83 -12.09 -19.16
N ALA A 75 10.34 -11.34 -18.19
CA ALA A 75 9.87 -11.41 -16.82
C ALA A 75 8.39 -11.01 -16.72
N GLY A 76 8.01 -9.89 -17.33
CA GLY A 76 6.62 -9.42 -17.32
C GLY A 76 5.65 -10.36 -18.04
N LEU A 77 6.04 -10.98 -19.16
CA LEU A 77 5.22 -11.98 -19.84
C LEU A 77 5.02 -13.24 -19.00
N ARG A 78 6.07 -13.73 -18.34
CA ARG A 78 5.97 -14.87 -17.42
C ARG A 78 5.09 -14.55 -16.22
N GLU A 79 5.23 -13.38 -15.65
CA GLU A 79 4.38 -12.90 -14.55
C GLU A 79 2.92 -12.81 -14.99
N THR A 80 2.65 -12.23 -16.17
CA THR A 80 1.29 -12.15 -16.74
C THR A 80 0.68 -13.53 -16.98
N ALA A 81 1.47 -14.49 -17.45
CA ALA A 81 1.04 -15.86 -17.65
C ALA A 81 0.72 -16.58 -16.33
N MET A 82 1.57 -16.41 -15.31
CA MET A 82 1.36 -16.98 -13.97
C MET A 82 0.13 -16.39 -13.27
N ALA A 83 -0.18 -15.12 -13.53
CA ALA A 83 -1.37 -14.47 -12.98
C ALA A 83 -2.69 -15.01 -13.59
N ARG A 84 -2.62 -15.86 -14.62
CA ARG A 84 -3.79 -16.42 -15.30
C ARG A 84 -3.72 -17.95 -15.42
N PRO A 85 -3.82 -18.70 -14.31
CA PRO A 85 -3.66 -20.15 -14.29
C PRO A 85 -4.72 -20.89 -15.13
N ASN A 86 -5.85 -20.25 -15.42
CA ASN A 86 -6.92 -20.82 -16.24
C ASN A 86 -6.56 -20.90 -17.74
N ILE A 87 -5.48 -20.26 -18.16
CA ILE A 87 -4.99 -20.30 -19.54
C ILE A 87 -3.70 -21.11 -19.55
N GLN A 88 -3.71 -22.26 -20.22
CA GLN A 88 -2.52 -23.08 -20.38
C GLN A 88 -1.56 -22.39 -21.36
N ILE A 89 -0.52 -21.76 -20.83
CA ILE A 89 0.53 -21.10 -21.60
C ILE A 89 1.81 -21.89 -21.43
N ASP A 90 2.44 -22.24 -22.55
CA ASP A 90 3.76 -22.87 -22.57
C ASP A 90 4.84 -21.82 -22.24
N LEU A 91 5.30 -21.82 -20.98
CA LEU A 91 6.29 -20.85 -20.50
C LEU A 91 7.67 -21.02 -21.15
N ASP A 92 7.98 -22.20 -21.66
CA ASP A 92 9.25 -22.47 -22.33
C ASP A 92 9.32 -21.74 -23.70
N ARG A 93 8.17 -21.42 -24.28
CA ARG A 93 8.06 -20.67 -25.54
C ARG A 93 7.97 -19.15 -25.36
N THR A 94 8.02 -18.62 -24.16
CA THR A 94 7.90 -17.17 -23.90
C THR A 94 9.02 -16.40 -24.61
N GLU A 95 10.22 -16.94 -24.65
CA GLU A 95 11.36 -16.31 -25.33
C GLU A 95 11.18 -16.28 -26.86
N ASP A 96 10.77 -17.39 -27.46
CA ASP A 96 10.45 -17.46 -28.90
C ASP A 96 9.29 -16.54 -29.28
N PHE A 97 8.30 -16.41 -28.41
CA PHE A 97 7.16 -15.49 -28.63
C PHE A 97 7.61 -14.03 -28.59
N ALA A 98 8.34 -13.63 -27.56
CA ALA A 98 8.82 -12.27 -27.41
C ALA A 98 9.75 -11.85 -28.57
N ASP A 99 10.57 -12.79 -29.07
CA ASP A 99 11.48 -12.56 -30.19
C ASP A 99 10.75 -12.39 -31.53
N ARG A 100 9.75 -13.21 -31.77
CA ARG A 100 9.01 -13.19 -33.06
C ARG A 100 7.95 -12.11 -33.12
N PHE A 101 7.36 -11.77 -31.97
CA PHE A 101 6.20 -10.89 -31.87
C PHE A 101 6.42 -9.80 -30.80
N THR A 102 7.54 -9.09 -30.90
CA THR A 102 7.96 -8.07 -29.93
C THR A 102 6.87 -7.02 -29.68
N ASP A 103 6.21 -6.53 -30.74
CA ASP A 103 5.16 -5.51 -30.63
C ASP A 103 3.93 -6.06 -29.90
N TRP A 104 3.56 -7.33 -30.15
CA TRP A 104 2.49 -8.01 -29.40
C TRP A 104 2.85 -8.25 -27.94
N ALA A 105 4.10 -8.60 -27.66
CA ALA A 105 4.60 -8.75 -26.31
C ALA A 105 4.49 -7.43 -25.52
N GLN A 106 4.90 -6.31 -26.12
CA GLN A 106 4.75 -4.98 -25.53
C GLN A 106 3.29 -4.58 -25.33
N LEU A 107 2.42 -4.88 -26.32
CA LEU A 107 0.98 -4.62 -26.20
C LEU A 107 0.36 -5.38 -25.02
N ILE A 108 0.70 -6.66 -24.86
CA ILE A 108 0.23 -7.49 -23.75
C ILE A 108 0.64 -6.87 -22.41
N LEU A 109 1.90 -6.45 -22.28
CA LEU A 109 2.40 -5.81 -21.05
C LEU A 109 1.74 -4.46 -20.78
N ALA A 110 1.53 -3.66 -21.81
CA ALA A 110 0.81 -2.39 -21.70
C ALA A 110 -0.65 -2.60 -21.24
N GLN A 111 -1.34 -3.58 -21.84
CA GLN A 111 -2.70 -3.95 -21.43
C GLN A 111 -2.73 -4.48 -19.99
N GLN A 112 -1.78 -5.32 -19.60
CA GLN A 112 -1.69 -5.81 -18.22
C GLN A 112 -1.47 -4.66 -17.22
N SER A 113 -0.59 -3.73 -17.54
CA SER A 113 -0.37 -2.52 -16.72
C SER A 113 -1.64 -1.68 -16.61
N GLN A 114 -2.38 -1.52 -17.69
CA GLN A 114 -3.66 -0.79 -17.70
C GLN A 114 -4.73 -1.51 -16.87
N ILE A 115 -4.85 -2.84 -16.99
CA ILE A 115 -5.76 -3.66 -16.19
C ILE A 115 -5.43 -3.50 -14.70
N THR A 116 -4.15 -3.59 -14.33
CA THR A 116 -3.69 -3.40 -12.95
C THR A 116 -4.06 -2.01 -12.41
N SER A 117 -3.84 -0.96 -13.21
CA SER A 117 -4.20 0.42 -12.85
C SER A 117 -5.72 0.58 -12.66
N LEU A 118 -6.52 0.01 -13.57
CA LEU A 118 -7.98 0.03 -13.46
C LEU A 118 -8.47 -0.74 -12.22
N GLN A 119 -7.89 -1.90 -11.93
CA GLN A 119 -8.22 -2.67 -10.73
C GLN A 119 -7.91 -1.89 -9.44
N GLN A 120 -6.78 -1.20 -9.40
CA GLN A 120 -6.42 -0.31 -8.29
C GLN A 120 -7.42 0.83 -8.13
N THR A 121 -7.83 1.45 -9.24
CA THR A 121 -8.83 2.51 -9.24
C THR A 121 -10.19 2.01 -8.74
N VAL A 122 -10.68 0.90 -9.29
CA VAL A 122 -11.96 0.28 -8.86
C VAL A 122 -11.93 -0.07 -7.37
N SER A 123 -10.83 -0.65 -6.91
CA SER A 123 -10.66 -0.98 -5.50
C SER A 123 -10.65 0.27 -4.62
N SER A 124 -9.93 1.32 -5.02
CA SER A 124 -9.91 2.59 -4.27
C SER A 124 -11.29 3.25 -4.22
N LEU A 125 -12.03 3.22 -5.33
CA LEU A 125 -13.40 3.74 -5.39
C LEU A 125 -14.36 2.89 -4.53
N SER A 126 -14.23 1.57 -4.59
CA SER A 126 -15.07 0.66 -3.79
C SER A 126 -14.80 0.81 -2.29
N ASP A 127 -13.54 0.96 -1.89
CA ASP A 127 -13.16 1.21 -0.50
C ASP A 127 -13.75 2.56 0.00
N ARG A 128 -13.75 3.59 -0.87
CA ARG A 128 -14.37 4.88 -0.55
C ARG A 128 -15.88 4.74 -0.37
N LEU A 129 -16.58 4.11 -1.32
CA LEU A 129 -18.02 3.93 -1.27
C LEU A 129 -18.49 3.06 -0.08
N ALA A 130 -17.72 2.04 0.28
CA ALA A 130 -18.09 1.11 1.36
C ALA A 130 -17.85 1.68 2.76
N HIS A 131 -16.89 2.60 2.92
CA HIS A 131 -16.37 3.00 4.23
C HIS A 131 -16.06 4.50 4.31
N ASP A 132 -16.71 5.30 3.51
CA ASP A 132 -16.61 6.75 3.60
C ASP A 132 -17.38 7.24 4.83
N PRO A 133 -16.72 7.75 5.87
CA PRO A 133 -17.41 8.21 7.08
C PRO A 133 -18.39 9.34 6.78
N PHE A 134 -18.03 10.24 5.85
CA PHE A 134 -18.87 11.35 5.46
C PHE A 134 -20.13 10.86 4.73
N LEU A 135 -19.97 9.93 3.78
CA LEU A 135 -21.10 9.34 3.06
C LEU A 135 -22.03 8.58 4.01
N SER A 136 -21.44 7.81 4.94
CA SER A 136 -22.21 7.08 5.95
C SER A 136 -22.97 8.02 6.89
N GLU A 137 -22.31 9.07 7.38
CA GLU A 137 -22.91 10.07 8.27
C GLU A 137 -24.00 10.89 7.55
N ALA A 138 -23.73 11.34 6.32
CA ALA A 138 -24.68 12.09 5.51
C ALA A 138 -25.92 11.25 5.16
N LEU A 139 -25.76 9.98 4.79
CA LEU A 139 -26.87 9.05 4.56
C LEU A 139 -27.67 8.79 5.85
N HIS A 140 -26.98 8.64 6.98
CA HIS A 140 -27.64 8.47 8.27
C HIS A 140 -28.47 9.69 8.67
N GLU A 141 -27.95 10.90 8.43
CA GLU A 141 -28.68 12.15 8.68
C GLU A 141 -29.91 12.28 7.76
N VAL A 142 -29.78 11.97 6.47
CA VAL A 142 -30.90 11.97 5.52
C VAL A 142 -31.98 10.96 5.97
N LEU A 143 -31.63 9.73 6.31
CA LEU A 143 -32.57 8.69 6.74
C LEU A 143 -33.22 9.02 8.07
N SER A 144 -32.47 9.54 9.02
CA SER A 144 -32.95 9.95 10.34
C SER A 144 -33.98 11.09 10.23
N THR A 145 -33.65 12.12 9.46
CA THR A 145 -34.52 13.27 9.24
C THR A 145 -35.77 12.89 8.46
N ALA A 146 -35.65 12.05 7.41
CA ALA A 146 -36.80 11.53 6.68
C ALA A 146 -37.75 10.68 7.59
N SER A 147 -37.17 9.90 8.50
CA SER A 147 -37.92 9.13 9.48
C SER A 147 -38.68 10.01 10.50
N ALA A 148 -38.04 11.10 10.94
CA ALA A 148 -38.66 12.10 11.82
C ALA A 148 -39.82 12.81 11.12
N ILE A 149 -39.63 13.25 9.88
CA ILE A 149 -40.71 13.83 9.05
C ILE A 149 -41.88 12.86 8.91
N ARG A 150 -41.58 11.61 8.54
CA ARG A 150 -42.62 10.57 8.38
C ARG A 150 -43.41 10.33 9.67
N SER A 151 -42.71 10.21 10.80
CA SER A 151 -43.34 10.00 12.10
C SER A 151 -44.26 11.16 12.49
N THR A 152 -43.77 12.41 12.35
CA THR A 152 -44.52 13.62 12.65
C THR A 152 -45.72 13.82 11.71
N ALA A 153 -45.51 13.53 10.41
CA ALA A 153 -46.60 13.58 9.42
C ALA A 153 -47.69 12.50 9.67
N SER A 154 -47.28 11.30 10.13
CA SER A 154 -48.25 10.25 10.50
C SER A 154 -49.14 10.69 11.64
N ILE A 155 -48.58 11.34 12.66
CA ILE A 155 -49.35 11.88 13.80
C ILE A 155 -50.33 12.95 13.32
N LEU A 156 -49.91 13.82 12.39
CA LEU A 156 -50.77 14.86 11.82
C LEU A 156 -51.87 14.31 10.90
N ALA A 157 -51.70 13.10 10.36
CA ALA A 157 -52.64 12.45 9.46
C ALA A 157 -53.65 11.56 10.18
N GLU A 158 -53.47 11.27 11.47
CA GLU A 158 -54.42 10.49 12.25
C GLU A 158 -55.74 11.25 12.42
N PRO A 159 -56.90 10.61 12.16
CA PRO A 159 -58.20 11.24 12.34
C PRO A 159 -58.49 11.39 13.84
N GLY A 160 -58.45 12.60 14.36
CA GLY A 160 -58.74 12.95 15.75
C GLY A 160 -58.68 14.45 15.99
N GLU A 161 -59.37 14.97 17.01
CA GLU A 161 -59.26 16.39 17.41
C GLU A 161 -57.92 16.61 18.13
N MET A 162 -56.97 17.24 17.40
CA MET A 162 -55.70 17.64 17.96
C MET A 162 -55.76 19.12 18.38
N ASP A 163 -55.18 19.46 19.54
CA ASP A 163 -55.05 20.84 19.99
C ASP A 163 -54.27 21.66 18.94
N GLN A 164 -54.81 22.86 18.62
CA GLN A 164 -54.22 23.78 17.62
C GLN A 164 -52.75 24.15 17.92
N ASN A 165 -52.36 24.20 19.21
CA ASN A 165 -50.96 24.49 19.58
C ASN A 165 -50.04 23.33 19.22
N TRP A 166 -50.48 22.07 19.45
CA TRP A 166 -49.72 20.88 19.07
C TRP A 166 -49.65 20.71 17.54
N GLN A 167 -50.77 20.97 16.84
CA GLN A 167 -50.79 20.94 15.38
C GLN A 167 -49.79 21.91 14.77
N ARG A 168 -49.73 23.18 15.26
CA ARG A 168 -48.73 24.16 14.81
C ARG A 168 -47.32 23.73 15.12
N ARG A 169 -47.08 23.14 16.29
CA ARG A 169 -45.73 22.61 16.64
C ARG A 169 -45.27 21.50 15.69
N PHE A 170 -46.12 20.55 15.43
CA PHE A 170 -45.82 19.44 14.52
C PHE A 170 -45.59 19.96 13.07
N GLN A 171 -46.41 20.87 12.60
CA GLN A 171 -46.23 21.50 11.31
C GLN A 171 -44.88 22.25 11.22
N THR A 172 -44.50 22.97 12.26
CA THR A 172 -43.24 23.67 12.35
C THR A 172 -42.06 22.69 12.33
N ASN A 173 -42.16 21.59 13.08
CA ASN A 173 -41.14 20.54 13.09
C ASN A 173 -40.96 19.91 11.70
N VAL A 174 -42.09 19.52 11.04
CA VAL A 174 -42.02 18.97 9.67
C VAL A 174 -41.37 19.94 8.70
N PHE A 175 -41.70 21.24 8.81
CA PHE A 175 -41.10 22.27 7.97
C PHE A 175 -39.59 22.41 8.24
N GLN A 176 -39.15 22.47 9.50
CA GLN A 176 -37.75 22.55 9.86
C GLN A 176 -36.98 21.29 9.44
N ASP A 177 -37.53 20.12 9.67
CA ASP A 177 -36.90 18.86 9.25
C ASP A 177 -36.84 18.71 7.73
N SER A 178 -37.82 19.25 6.98
CA SER A 178 -37.78 19.28 5.51
C SER A 178 -36.65 20.16 4.98
N ILE A 179 -36.38 21.32 5.60
CA ILE A 179 -35.24 22.19 5.27
C ILE A 179 -33.92 21.47 5.57
N ARG A 180 -33.86 20.78 6.71
CA ARG A 180 -32.69 20.02 7.14
C ARG A 180 -32.41 18.87 6.19
N LEU A 181 -33.45 18.14 5.77
CA LEU A 181 -33.35 17.08 4.77
C LEU A 181 -32.86 17.60 3.43
N ALA A 182 -33.42 18.72 2.95
CA ALA A 182 -32.97 19.34 1.69
C ALA A 182 -31.50 19.74 1.74
N LYS A 183 -31.04 20.34 2.87
CA LYS A 183 -29.64 20.72 3.06
C LYS A 183 -28.70 19.52 3.12
N ALA A 184 -29.09 18.46 3.85
CA ALA A 184 -28.29 17.22 3.93
C ALA A 184 -28.20 16.52 2.57
N SER A 185 -29.33 16.48 1.82
CA SER A 185 -29.37 15.92 0.46
C SER A 185 -28.54 16.73 -0.52
N GLN A 186 -28.55 18.08 -0.43
CA GLN A 186 -27.71 18.93 -1.27
C GLN A 186 -26.21 18.71 -0.96
N SER A 187 -25.84 18.65 0.33
CA SER A 187 -24.44 18.37 0.72
C SER A 187 -23.97 17.01 0.23
N LEU A 188 -24.86 16.00 0.23
CA LEU A 188 -24.58 14.69 -0.31
C LEU A 188 -24.42 14.70 -1.85
N ALA A 189 -25.30 15.44 -2.55
CA ALA A 189 -25.21 15.62 -3.99
C ALA A 189 -23.92 16.35 -4.38
N ASP A 190 -23.60 17.46 -3.69
CA ASP A 190 -22.37 18.21 -3.89
C ASP A 190 -21.11 17.38 -3.62
N TYR A 191 -21.20 16.44 -2.68
CA TYR A 191 -20.13 15.47 -2.40
C TYR A 191 -19.99 14.45 -3.52
N LEU A 192 -21.10 13.93 -4.07
CA LEU A 192 -21.09 12.93 -5.14
C LEU A 192 -20.76 13.55 -6.51
N ASP A 193 -21.23 14.78 -6.78
CA ASP A 193 -20.96 15.52 -8.02
C ASP A 193 -19.65 16.31 -7.95
N GLY A 194 -19.17 16.53 -6.73
CA GLY A 194 -18.08 17.45 -6.47
C GLY A 194 -16.75 16.96 -6.98
N ASP A 195 -16.14 17.88 -7.69
CA ASP A 195 -14.73 17.95 -8.01
C ASP A 195 -13.85 17.02 -7.17
N ALA A 196 -13.38 15.95 -7.80
CA ALA A 196 -12.39 15.04 -7.23
C ALA A 196 -11.14 15.79 -6.69
N LYS A 197 -10.95 17.07 -7.01
CA LYS A 197 -9.90 17.92 -6.48
C LYS A 197 -10.17 18.44 -5.06
N ARG A 198 -11.45 18.72 -4.67
CA ARG A 198 -11.76 19.19 -3.31
C ARG A 198 -11.81 18.08 -2.26
N VAL A 199 -12.07 16.85 -2.67
CA VAL A 199 -12.03 15.68 -1.78
C VAL A 199 -10.59 15.32 -1.37
N PHE A 200 -9.59 15.74 -2.13
CA PHE A 200 -8.18 15.60 -1.74
C PHE A 200 -7.76 16.59 -0.64
N ASP A 201 -8.47 17.69 -0.46
CA ASP A 201 -8.17 18.68 0.58
C ASP A 201 -8.78 18.35 1.95
N ALA A 202 -9.67 17.36 2.04
CA ALA A 202 -10.22 16.86 3.30
C ALA A 202 -9.59 15.52 3.70
N LEU A 203 -8.26 15.49 3.81
CA LEU A 203 -7.57 14.41 4.47
C LEU A 203 -8.05 14.29 5.91
N SER A 204 -8.35 13.07 6.39
CA SER A 204 -8.63 12.90 7.81
C SER A 204 -7.41 13.36 8.63
N PRO A 205 -7.59 13.84 9.86
CA PRO A 205 -6.44 14.19 10.73
C PRO A 205 -5.39 13.09 10.83
N LEU A 206 -5.81 11.83 10.75
CA LEU A 206 -4.92 10.67 10.72
C LEU A 206 -4.12 10.60 9.41
N ASP A 207 -4.76 10.84 8.26
CA ASP A 207 -4.09 10.80 6.96
C ASP A 207 -3.13 11.98 6.78
N GLU A 208 -3.48 13.17 7.31
CA GLU A 208 -2.56 14.32 7.35
C GLU A 208 -1.30 14.00 8.16
N LEU A 209 -1.46 13.42 9.35
CA LEU A 209 -0.33 12.99 10.17
C LEU A 209 0.49 11.92 9.44
N GLU A 210 -0.15 10.93 8.83
CA GLU A 210 0.54 9.85 8.10
C GLU A 210 1.34 10.42 6.92
N ALA A 211 0.79 11.37 6.15
CA ALA A 211 1.50 12.05 5.07
C ALA A 211 2.75 12.79 5.57
N LEU A 212 2.66 13.45 6.73
CA LEU A 212 3.79 14.10 7.38
C LEU A 212 4.87 13.08 7.77
N LEU A 213 4.48 11.93 8.34
CA LEU A 213 5.40 10.87 8.75
C LEU A 213 6.10 10.24 7.54
N VAL A 214 5.39 9.98 6.47
CA VAL A 214 5.92 9.47 5.20
C VAL A 214 6.94 10.45 4.60
N LYS A 215 6.61 11.75 4.54
CA LYS A 215 7.50 12.81 4.06
C LYS A 215 8.84 12.81 4.80
N ASN A 216 8.81 12.56 6.10
CA ASN A 216 10.01 12.49 6.95
C ASN A 216 10.59 11.06 7.08
N LYS A 217 10.09 10.11 6.29
CA LYS A 217 10.53 8.69 6.33
C LYS A 217 10.51 8.11 7.75
N TYR A 218 9.53 8.53 8.56
CA TYR A 218 9.31 8.12 9.96
C TYR A 218 10.51 8.37 10.90
N HIS A 219 11.52 9.16 10.48
CA HIS A 219 12.69 9.48 11.28
C HIS A 219 12.80 10.99 11.55
N PHE A 220 13.03 11.37 12.81
CA PHE A 220 13.08 12.77 13.25
C PHE A 220 14.36 13.05 14.04
N ALA A 221 15.42 13.45 13.34
CA ALA A 221 16.73 13.72 13.95
C ALA A 221 16.68 14.82 15.03
N SER A 222 15.78 15.80 14.87
CA SER A 222 15.56 16.84 15.88
C SER A 222 15.09 16.29 17.21
N LEU A 223 14.27 15.22 17.22
CA LEU A 223 13.79 14.56 18.43
C LEU A 223 14.80 13.58 19.02
N GLU A 224 15.62 12.95 18.19
CA GLU A 224 16.69 12.04 18.66
C GLU A 224 17.73 12.76 19.52
N ASN A 225 18.02 14.03 19.22
CA ASN A 225 19.05 14.81 19.87
C ASN A 225 18.54 15.59 21.10
N LEU A 226 17.23 15.55 21.40
CA LEU A 226 16.67 16.23 22.55
C LEU A 226 16.92 15.45 23.84
N THR A 227 17.60 16.06 24.80
CA THR A 227 17.78 15.53 26.16
C THR A 227 16.58 15.79 27.07
N VAL A 228 15.84 16.87 26.81
CA VAL A 228 14.63 17.26 27.54
C VAL A 228 13.51 17.49 26.52
N TRP A 229 12.31 17.01 26.83
CA TRP A 229 11.16 17.20 25.96
C TRP A 229 10.87 18.71 25.73
N SER A 230 10.68 19.05 24.48
CA SER A 230 10.30 20.41 24.05
C SER A 230 9.05 20.36 23.18
N ALA A 231 7.95 20.87 23.70
CA ALA A 231 6.70 21.00 22.94
C ALA A 231 6.88 21.92 21.71
N ALA A 232 7.74 22.95 21.82
CA ALA A 232 8.00 23.87 20.71
C ALA A 232 8.64 23.18 19.51
N VAL A 233 9.54 22.20 19.74
CA VAL A 233 10.12 21.39 18.64
C VAL A 233 9.05 20.51 18.01
N ALA A 234 8.19 19.86 18.79
CA ALA A 234 7.09 19.08 18.26
C ALA A 234 6.12 19.96 17.45
N ASP A 235 5.76 21.14 17.96
CA ASP A 235 4.85 22.08 17.30
C ASP A 235 5.42 22.61 15.97
N SER A 236 6.74 22.79 15.87
CA SER A 236 7.39 23.19 14.61
C SER A 236 7.28 22.11 13.54
N LEU A 237 7.31 20.83 13.92
CA LEU A 237 7.19 19.70 12.99
C LEU A 237 5.77 19.52 12.44
N ILE A 238 4.75 20.04 13.15
CA ILE A 238 3.33 19.91 12.81
C ILE A 238 2.68 21.25 12.46
N ALA A 239 3.49 22.25 12.11
CA ALA A 239 2.98 23.61 11.84
C ALA A 239 1.92 23.63 10.72
N ASP A 240 2.15 22.85 9.67
CA ASP A 240 1.41 22.89 8.40
C ASP A 240 0.17 21.99 8.34
N ILE A 241 -0.15 21.24 9.42
CA ILE A 241 -1.31 20.32 9.45
C ILE A 241 -2.48 20.91 10.26
N SER A 242 -3.68 20.33 10.10
CA SER A 242 -4.91 20.76 10.77
C SER A 242 -4.83 20.67 12.30
N GLN A 243 -5.70 21.40 12.99
CA GLN A 243 -5.71 21.39 14.47
C GLN A 243 -5.99 20.00 15.06
N GLY A 244 -6.85 19.20 14.40
CA GLY A 244 -7.11 17.81 14.81
C GLY A 244 -5.87 16.95 14.66
N ALA A 245 -5.16 17.06 13.54
CA ALA A 245 -3.90 16.34 13.29
C ALA A 245 -2.77 16.81 14.22
N LYS A 246 -2.73 18.09 14.62
CA LYS A 246 -1.75 18.61 15.60
C LYS A 246 -1.84 17.92 16.95
N ALA A 247 -3.04 17.68 17.46
CA ALA A 247 -3.22 16.96 18.72
C ALA A 247 -2.64 15.53 18.65
N MET A 248 -2.91 14.82 17.56
CA MET A 248 -2.37 13.47 17.30
C MET A 248 -0.85 13.51 17.10
N GLY A 249 -0.35 14.49 16.35
CA GLY A 249 1.08 14.67 16.10
C GLY A 249 1.88 14.91 17.40
N ARG A 250 1.38 15.76 18.30
CA ARG A 250 2.01 15.95 19.62
C ARG A 250 2.11 14.68 20.43
N ALA A 251 1.04 13.90 20.47
CA ALA A 251 1.03 12.61 21.18
C ALA A 251 2.04 11.63 20.55
N TYR A 252 2.09 11.59 19.22
CA TYR A 252 3.03 10.78 18.47
C TYR A 252 4.49 11.17 18.76
N PHE A 253 4.84 12.46 18.68
CA PHE A 253 6.21 12.91 18.91
C PHE A 253 6.66 12.78 20.34
N LEU A 254 5.76 12.95 21.32
CA LEU A 254 6.05 12.66 22.71
C LEU A 254 6.38 11.16 22.90
N GLN A 255 5.59 10.26 22.28
CA GLN A 255 5.89 8.83 22.31
C GLN A 255 7.22 8.52 21.61
N TYR A 256 7.48 9.10 20.44
CA TYR A 256 8.74 8.94 19.71
C TYR A 256 9.93 9.34 20.59
N TRP A 257 9.88 10.53 21.19
CA TRP A 257 10.94 11.02 22.07
C TRP A 257 11.14 10.12 23.28
N ASN A 258 10.08 9.70 23.97
CA ASN A 258 10.15 8.77 25.09
C ASN A 258 10.83 7.45 24.69
N ASP A 259 10.50 6.90 23.53
CA ASP A 259 11.11 5.69 23.00
C ASP A 259 12.60 5.91 22.68
N ALA A 260 12.96 7.09 22.13
CA ALA A 260 14.35 7.47 21.85
C ALA A 260 15.18 7.63 23.12
N GLN A 261 14.61 8.15 24.21
CA GLN A 261 15.31 8.22 25.51
C GLN A 261 15.58 6.84 26.13
N ARG A 262 14.65 5.90 25.96
CA ARG A 262 14.82 4.52 26.47
C ARG A 262 15.81 3.72 25.65
N LEU A 263 15.81 3.89 24.33
CA LEU A 263 16.69 3.20 23.37
C LEU A 263 17.22 4.19 22.35
N THR A 264 18.35 4.83 22.70
CA THR A 264 18.98 5.85 21.86
C THR A 264 19.45 5.29 20.52
N LEU A 265 19.50 6.15 19.50
CA LEU A 265 19.91 5.76 18.15
C LEU A 265 21.28 5.07 18.10
N PRO A 266 22.36 5.59 18.76
CA PRO A 266 23.65 4.89 18.76
C PRO A 266 23.59 3.50 19.42
N LYS A 267 22.77 3.34 20.48
CA LYS A 267 22.63 2.07 21.17
C LYS A 267 21.91 1.03 20.31
N ILE A 268 20.79 1.39 19.67
CA ILE A 268 20.06 0.45 18.80
C ILE A 268 20.90 0.06 17.57
N LEU A 269 21.61 1.01 16.96
CA LEU A 269 22.49 0.72 15.82
C LEU A 269 23.59 -0.28 16.18
N LYS A 270 24.22 -0.11 17.34
CA LYS A 270 25.26 -1.04 17.84
C LYS A 270 24.69 -2.44 18.07
N ILE A 271 23.47 -2.55 18.61
CA ILE A 271 22.83 -3.83 18.86
C ILE A 271 22.39 -4.50 17.55
N VAL A 272 21.77 -3.74 16.63
CA VAL A 272 21.37 -4.26 15.32
C VAL A 272 22.58 -4.77 14.53
N ALA A 273 23.72 -4.10 14.61
CA ALA A 273 24.96 -4.58 13.99
C ALA A 273 25.45 -5.93 14.59
N LYS A 274 25.12 -6.22 15.84
CA LYS A 274 25.50 -7.46 16.53
C LYS A 274 24.54 -8.61 16.32
N VAL A 275 23.23 -8.36 16.49
CA VAL A 275 22.19 -9.42 16.53
C VAL A 275 21.17 -9.34 15.38
N GLY A 276 21.37 -8.40 14.44
CA GLY A 276 20.42 -8.15 13.35
C GLY A 276 19.10 -7.54 13.84
N PHE A 277 18.07 -7.70 13.03
CA PHE A 277 16.73 -7.11 13.27
C PHE A 277 15.81 -8.01 14.10
N ASN A 278 16.33 -9.00 14.82
CA ASN A 278 15.52 -9.88 15.67
C ASN A 278 15.05 -9.14 16.94
N PRO A 279 13.77 -8.77 17.07
CA PRO A 279 13.31 -7.94 18.17
C PRO A 279 13.35 -8.67 19.53
N ALA A 280 13.24 -10.00 19.55
CA ALA A 280 13.34 -10.78 20.77
C ALA A 280 14.76 -10.74 21.35
N GLN A 281 15.79 -10.86 20.50
CA GLN A 281 17.18 -10.76 20.92
C GLN A 281 17.52 -9.33 21.40
N ILE A 282 17.02 -8.31 20.71
CA ILE A 282 17.18 -6.91 21.11
C ILE A 282 16.51 -6.67 22.49
N SER A 283 15.29 -7.20 22.69
CA SER A 283 14.60 -7.11 23.99
C SER A 283 15.38 -7.79 25.11
N HIS A 284 15.92 -8.97 24.84
CA HIS A 284 16.73 -9.69 25.83
C HIS A 284 18.00 -8.90 26.21
N GLU A 285 18.73 -8.32 25.25
CA GLU A 285 19.94 -7.55 25.54
C GLU A 285 19.67 -6.20 26.21
N THR A 286 18.55 -5.57 25.92
CA THR A 286 18.25 -4.22 26.42
C THR A 286 17.31 -4.19 27.61
N GLN A 287 16.59 -5.28 27.87
CA GLN A 287 15.49 -5.36 28.84
C GLN A 287 14.37 -4.35 28.58
N ILE A 288 14.21 -3.93 27.29
CA ILE A 288 13.18 -3.00 26.85
C ILE A 288 12.00 -3.78 26.28
N PRO A 289 10.74 -3.38 26.56
CA PRO A 289 9.55 -4.03 26.03
C PRO A 289 9.48 -4.04 24.50
N LEU A 290 8.99 -5.14 23.93
CA LEU A 290 8.89 -5.36 22.48
C LEU A 290 8.20 -4.22 21.71
N PRO A 291 7.07 -3.63 22.14
CA PRO A 291 6.44 -2.55 21.40
C PRO A 291 7.34 -1.33 21.20
N ILE A 292 8.17 -1.01 22.18
CA ILE A 292 9.16 0.08 22.09
C ILE A 292 10.22 -0.27 21.03
N ILE A 293 10.72 -1.50 21.07
CA ILE A 293 11.71 -1.98 20.10
C ILE A 293 11.13 -1.96 18.68
N PHE A 294 9.88 -2.40 18.50
CA PHE A 294 9.21 -2.36 17.20
C PHE A 294 9.16 -0.93 16.64
N ARG A 295 8.72 0.04 17.45
CA ARG A 295 8.69 1.44 17.05
C ARG A 295 10.08 2.02 16.78
N ARG A 296 11.07 1.66 17.59
CA ARG A 296 12.46 2.12 17.41
C ARG A 296 13.09 1.54 16.12
N LEU A 297 12.89 0.27 15.82
CA LEU A 297 13.33 -0.34 14.58
C LEU A 297 12.66 0.32 13.35
N ALA A 298 11.37 0.60 13.44
CA ALA A 298 10.61 1.24 12.38
C ALA A 298 10.96 2.73 12.17
N SER A 299 11.66 3.35 13.12
CA SER A 299 12.10 4.75 13.07
C SER A 299 13.60 4.93 12.79
N LEU A 300 14.29 3.89 12.32
CA LEU A 300 15.71 3.99 11.95
C LEU A 300 15.91 4.96 10.77
N PRO A 301 17.07 5.67 10.71
CA PRO A 301 17.32 6.65 9.66
C PRO A 301 17.41 5.99 8.27
N PRO A 302 16.87 6.64 7.22
CA PRO A 302 16.80 6.07 5.88
C PRO A 302 18.16 5.93 5.17
N GLN A 303 19.19 6.55 5.68
CA GLN A 303 20.55 6.54 5.09
C GLN A 303 21.34 5.27 5.45
N GLY A 304 20.85 4.44 6.39
CA GLY A 304 21.45 3.15 6.68
C GLY A 304 21.10 2.12 5.60
N ASN A 305 21.99 1.17 5.34
CA ASN A 305 21.70 0.01 4.48
C ASN A 305 20.81 -1.01 5.24
N PHE A 306 19.61 -0.55 5.65
CA PHE A 306 18.65 -1.35 6.40
C PHE A 306 17.57 -1.91 5.47
N PRO A 307 17.02 -3.09 5.80
CA PRO A 307 15.85 -3.58 5.09
C PRO A 307 14.69 -2.60 5.27
N PRO A 308 13.73 -2.54 4.33
CA PRO A 308 12.49 -1.82 4.55
C PRO A 308 11.75 -2.42 5.74
N ILE A 309 11.37 -1.58 6.70
CA ILE A 309 10.72 -1.98 7.95
C ILE A 309 9.32 -1.39 7.99
N GLY A 310 8.31 -2.26 8.15
CA GLY A 310 6.92 -1.85 8.35
C GLY A 310 6.52 -1.89 9.82
N LEU A 311 5.55 -1.04 10.18
CA LEU A 311 4.97 -1.00 11.51
C LEU A 311 3.47 -0.75 11.42
N MET A 312 2.69 -1.62 12.03
CA MET A 312 1.25 -1.43 12.16
C MET A 312 0.84 -1.48 13.61
N ILE A 313 -0.07 -0.57 13.99
CA ILE A 313 -0.62 -0.51 15.33
C ILE A 313 -2.14 -0.38 15.21
N CYS A 314 -2.87 -1.20 15.96
CA CYS A 314 -4.32 -1.08 16.08
C CYS A 314 -4.76 -1.04 17.55
N ASP A 315 -5.96 -0.53 17.76
CA ASP A 315 -6.64 -0.62 19.06
C ASP A 315 -7.40 -1.95 19.24
N GLY A 316 -8.08 -2.11 20.37
CA GLY A 316 -8.84 -3.30 20.69
C GLY A 316 -10.08 -3.52 19.81
N SER A 317 -10.53 -2.53 19.05
CA SER A 317 -11.61 -2.66 18.06
C SER A 317 -11.11 -3.10 16.69
N GLY A 318 -9.77 -3.18 16.49
CA GLY A 318 -9.13 -3.45 15.22
C GLY A 318 -8.90 -2.18 14.39
N GLY A 319 -9.28 -1.00 14.88
CA GLY A 319 -9.02 0.28 14.23
C GLY A 319 -7.53 0.58 14.13
N LEU A 320 -7.03 0.85 12.90
CA LEU A 320 -5.62 1.14 12.67
C LEU A 320 -5.26 2.55 13.15
N LEU A 321 -4.36 2.63 14.12
CA LEU A 321 -3.79 3.86 14.63
C LEU A 321 -2.51 4.27 13.89
N ARG A 322 -1.83 3.31 13.28
CA ARG A 322 -0.57 3.48 12.56
C ARG A 322 -0.42 2.46 11.45
N LYS A 323 0.10 2.88 10.31
CA LYS A 323 0.20 2.03 9.12
C LYS A 323 1.44 2.36 8.25
N GLN A 324 2.62 2.24 8.86
CA GLN A 324 3.87 2.35 8.11
C GLN A 324 4.04 1.11 7.22
N PRO A 325 4.06 1.24 5.88
CA PRO A 325 4.16 0.10 4.97
C PRO A 325 5.55 -0.53 4.99
N CYS A 326 5.63 -1.81 4.63
CA CYS A 326 6.87 -2.50 4.32
C CYS A 326 6.87 -2.88 2.85
N LYS A 327 7.63 -2.19 2.03
CA LYS A 327 7.53 -2.30 0.57
C LYS A 327 6.07 -2.11 0.13
N GLU A 328 5.56 -3.07 -0.67
CA GLU A 328 4.20 -3.08 -1.17
C GLU A 328 3.16 -3.65 -0.18
N LEU A 329 3.61 -4.20 0.97
CA LEU A 329 2.68 -4.69 1.99
C LEU A 329 1.99 -3.52 2.68
N GLN A 330 0.79 -3.24 2.25
CA GLN A 330 -0.05 -2.17 2.78
C GLN A 330 -1.18 -2.74 3.63
N ALA A 331 -1.45 -2.11 4.77
CA ALA A 331 -2.65 -2.40 5.53
C ALA A 331 -3.89 -1.86 4.81
N PRO A 332 -5.04 -2.53 4.94
CA PRO A 332 -6.31 -1.98 4.47
C PRO A 332 -6.57 -0.63 5.16
N ARG A 333 -7.01 0.36 4.39
CA ARG A 333 -7.24 1.71 4.92
C ARG A 333 -8.47 1.79 5.79
N VAL A 334 -9.54 1.11 5.37
CA VAL A 334 -10.86 1.15 6.03
C VAL A 334 -11.55 -0.18 5.80
N GLY A 335 -12.36 -0.63 6.76
CA GLY A 335 -13.22 -1.80 6.63
C GLY A 335 -12.71 -3.07 7.28
N SER A 336 -13.40 -4.17 7.02
CA SER A 336 -13.03 -5.47 7.56
C SER A 336 -11.71 -5.95 6.96
N ALA A 337 -10.64 -5.79 7.71
CA ALA A 337 -9.36 -6.35 7.35
C ALA A 337 -9.41 -7.88 7.35
N CYS A 338 -8.49 -8.51 6.63
CA CYS A 338 -8.35 -9.96 6.67
C CYS A 338 -8.08 -10.45 8.10
N ALA A 339 -8.92 -11.32 8.62
CA ALA A 339 -8.85 -11.85 9.97
C ALA A 339 -7.57 -12.62 10.27
N LEU A 340 -6.84 -13.05 9.24
CA LEU A 340 -5.59 -13.81 9.38
C LEU A 340 -4.36 -12.92 9.59
N TRP A 341 -4.52 -11.59 9.64
CA TRP A 341 -3.39 -10.71 9.94
C TRP A 341 -2.87 -10.96 11.35
N PRO A 342 -1.55 -11.20 11.53
CA PRO A 342 -0.97 -11.45 12.84
C PRO A 342 -1.20 -10.31 13.85
N LEU A 343 -1.37 -9.08 13.35
CA LEU A 343 -1.75 -7.93 14.16
C LEU A 343 -3.08 -8.17 14.91
N TYR A 344 -4.12 -8.60 14.19
CA TYR A 344 -5.45 -8.83 14.77
C TYR A 344 -5.49 -10.11 15.59
N LEU A 345 -4.78 -11.15 15.14
CA LEU A 345 -4.66 -12.41 15.92
C LEU A 345 -4.02 -12.17 17.28
N SER A 346 -3.08 -11.21 17.40
CA SER A 346 -2.45 -10.89 18.68
C SER A 346 -3.41 -10.30 19.73
N LEU A 347 -4.52 -9.67 19.29
CA LEU A 347 -5.56 -9.16 20.22
C LEU A 347 -6.25 -10.27 21.02
N THR A 348 -6.24 -11.51 20.51
CA THR A 348 -6.83 -12.67 21.20
C THR A 348 -5.93 -13.23 22.31
N GLN A 349 -4.65 -12.82 22.34
CA GLN A 349 -3.65 -13.33 23.29
C GLN A 349 -2.80 -12.17 23.85
N ILE A 350 -3.41 -11.35 24.69
CA ILE A 350 -2.77 -10.17 25.28
C ILE A 350 -1.52 -10.58 26.07
N GLY A 351 -0.40 -9.91 25.81
CA GLY A 351 0.89 -10.14 26.49
C GLY A 351 1.72 -11.27 25.86
N VAL A 352 1.19 -12.02 24.91
CA VAL A 352 1.91 -13.12 24.28
C VAL A 352 2.51 -12.65 22.93
N PRO A 353 3.84 -12.59 22.81
CA PRO A 353 4.46 -12.25 21.53
C PRO A 353 4.34 -13.41 20.54
N SER A 354 4.05 -13.10 19.29
CA SER A 354 4.01 -14.09 18.21
C SER A 354 4.91 -13.69 17.05
N ARG A 355 5.55 -14.70 16.42
CA ARG A 355 6.24 -14.56 15.14
C ARG A 355 5.53 -15.40 14.12
N GLN A 356 5.15 -14.80 13.01
CA GLN A 356 4.52 -15.51 11.90
C GLN A 356 5.16 -15.09 10.58
N ARG A 357 5.32 -16.05 9.70
CA ARG A 357 5.74 -15.80 8.33
C ARG A 357 4.52 -15.72 7.45
N VAL A 358 4.41 -14.64 6.69
CA VAL A 358 3.24 -14.37 5.87
C VAL A 358 3.61 -14.15 4.42
N VAL A 359 2.74 -14.63 3.52
CA VAL A 359 2.70 -14.25 2.11
C VAL A 359 1.51 -13.33 1.93
N TYR A 360 1.75 -12.19 1.35
CA TYR A 360 0.68 -11.26 1.03
C TYR A 360 0.06 -11.65 -0.31
N SER A 361 -1.19 -12.08 -0.27
CA SER A 361 -2.03 -12.19 -1.46
C SER A 361 -2.67 -10.84 -1.71
N GLY A 362 -1.90 -9.94 -2.26
CA GLY A 362 -2.34 -8.61 -2.67
C GLY A 362 -3.41 -8.68 -3.75
N ARG A 363 -3.88 -7.53 -4.16
CA ARG A 363 -4.70 -7.39 -5.35
C ARG A 363 -3.92 -7.91 -6.54
N PRO A 364 -4.57 -8.50 -7.54
CA PRO A 364 -3.88 -8.88 -8.77
C PRO A 364 -3.07 -7.68 -9.32
N GLY A 365 -1.75 -7.82 -9.42
CA GLY A 365 -0.84 -6.79 -9.91
C GLY A 365 -0.20 -5.86 -8.87
N GLU A 366 -0.49 -5.97 -7.57
CA GLU A 366 0.13 -5.12 -6.53
C GLU A 366 1.47 -5.65 -6.03
N LEU A 367 1.68 -6.96 -6.08
CA LEU A 367 2.92 -7.59 -5.62
C LEU A 367 3.36 -8.70 -6.56
N ALA A 368 4.67 -8.86 -6.70
CA ALA A 368 5.20 -10.10 -7.25
C ALA A 368 4.62 -11.28 -6.45
N PRO A 369 4.05 -12.30 -7.11
CA PRO A 369 3.51 -13.45 -6.42
C PRO A 369 4.57 -14.05 -5.49
N GLY A 370 4.25 -14.13 -4.19
CA GLY A 370 5.14 -14.75 -3.21
C GLY A 370 6.04 -13.80 -2.41
N SER A 371 5.77 -12.48 -2.37
CA SER A 371 6.46 -11.59 -1.43
C SER A 371 6.26 -12.07 -0.01
N LEU A 372 7.37 -12.46 0.63
CA LEU A 372 7.42 -13.12 1.93
C LEU A 372 7.86 -12.13 3.01
N PHE A 373 7.17 -12.14 4.14
CA PHE A 373 7.48 -11.27 5.27
C PHE A 373 7.54 -12.06 6.58
N ASP A 374 8.49 -11.71 7.43
CA ASP A 374 8.48 -12.09 8.84
C ASP A 374 7.76 -11.00 9.64
N THR A 375 6.72 -11.38 10.35
CA THR A 375 5.95 -10.48 11.22
C THR A 375 6.15 -10.85 12.67
N PHE A 376 6.29 -9.83 13.51
CA PHE A 376 6.38 -9.97 14.95
C PHE A 376 5.28 -9.12 15.57
N SER A 377 4.37 -9.75 16.32
CA SER A 377 3.20 -9.05 16.87
C SER A 377 3.04 -9.31 18.35
N ILE A 378 2.52 -8.31 19.05
CA ILE A 378 2.16 -8.39 20.46
C ILE A 378 1.03 -7.41 20.75
N ALA A 379 0.05 -7.83 21.56
CA ALA A 379 -0.94 -6.95 22.14
C ALA A 379 -0.62 -6.69 23.61
N GLU A 380 -0.82 -5.45 24.05
CA GLU A 380 -0.60 -5.04 25.44
C GLU A 380 -1.76 -4.18 25.96
N ARG A 381 -1.92 -4.14 27.28
CA ARG A 381 -2.82 -3.18 27.92
C ARG A 381 -2.10 -1.84 28.02
N VAL A 382 -2.75 -0.78 27.55
CA VAL A 382 -2.21 0.59 27.56
C VAL A 382 -2.54 1.31 28.86
N THR A 383 -3.66 0.96 29.48
CA THR A 383 -4.09 1.52 30.76
C THR A 383 -3.48 0.75 31.92
N SER A 384 -3.18 1.46 33.01
CA SER A 384 -2.78 0.84 34.29
C SER A 384 -3.85 -0.17 34.71
N SER A 385 -3.40 -1.25 35.40
CA SER A 385 -4.31 -2.25 35.94
C SER A 385 -5.17 -1.60 37.02
N SER A 386 -6.39 -1.25 36.68
CA SER A 386 -7.44 -0.77 37.58
C SER A 386 -8.65 -1.67 37.43
N PHE A 387 -9.32 -1.96 38.54
CA PHE A 387 -10.58 -2.70 38.51
C PHE A 387 -11.74 -1.83 38.00
N ASP A 388 -11.62 -0.49 38.09
CA ASP A 388 -12.69 0.48 37.85
C ASP A 388 -12.65 1.11 36.47
N GLY A 389 -11.62 0.82 35.65
CA GLY A 389 -11.45 1.39 34.30
C GLY A 389 -11.54 0.36 33.17
N PRO A 390 -11.99 0.75 31.97
CA PRO A 390 -12.00 -0.15 30.84
C PRO A 390 -10.57 -0.56 30.44
N PRO A 391 -10.32 -1.85 30.15
CA PRO A 391 -9.02 -2.32 29.69
C PRO A 391 -8.80 -1.87 28.23
N ILE A 392 -8.03 -0.82 28.01
CA ILE A 392 -7.64 -0.41 26.66
C ILE A 392 -6.48 -1.28 26.20
N VAL A 393 -6.70 -1.98 25.07
CA VAL A 393 -5.73 -2.87 24.44
C VAL A 393 -5.19 -2.23 23.17
N ARG A 394 -3.90 -2.43 22.91
CA ARG A 394 -3.25 -2.03 21.68
C ARG A 394 -2.39 -3.18 21.17
N ALA A 395 -2.54 -3.51 19.90
CA ALA A 395 -1.65 -4.45 19.22
C ALA A 395 -0.64 -3.70 18.37
N THR A 396 0.60 -4.19 18.37
CA THR A 396 1.71 -3.64 17.58
C THR A 396 2.34 -4.78 16.79
N MET A 397 2.55 -4.58 15.49
CA MET A 397 3.17 -5.55 14.58
C MET A 397 4.31 -4.89 13.82
N LEU A 398 5.50 -5.48 13.95
CA LEU A 398 6.68 -5.19 13.13
C LEU A 398 6.70 -6.11 11.92
N ILE A 399 7.08 -5.59 10.76
CA ILE A 399 7.13 -6.32 9.50
C ILE A 399 8.51 -6.17 8.89
N LEU A 400 9.14 -7.29 8.57
CA LEU A 400 10.44 -7.36 7.91
C LEU A 400 10.33 -8.21 6.63
N PRO A 401 11.04 -7.87 5.56
CA PRO A 401 11.18 -8.77 4.43
C PRO A 401 11.81 -10.09 4.87
N ALA A 402 11.32 -11.19 4.34
CA ALA A 402 11.88 -12.51 4.62
C ALA A 402 12.46 -13.13 3.36
N GLU A 403 13.49 -13.97 3.53
CA GLU A 403 14.14 -14.70 2.43
C GLU A 403 13.48 -16.07 2.21
N MET A 404 13.52 -16.53 0.98
CA MET A 404 13.07 -17.87 0.58
C MET A 404 14.23 -18.87 0.72
N PRO A 405 13.98 -20.19 0.95
CA PRO A 405 12.68 -20.83 1.20
C PRO A 405 12.24 -20.74 2.67
N PRO A 406 10.93 -20.72 2.95
CA PRO A 406 10.44 -20.77 4.32
C PRO A 406 10.62 -22.16 4.94
N SER A 407 11.04 -22.22 6.20
CA SER A 407 11.15 -23.47 6.96
C SER A 407 9.78 -24.06 7.37
N GLN A 408 8.76 -23.22 7.39
CA GLN A 408 7.37 -23.58 7.65
C GLN A 408 6.46 -22.95 6.60
N PRO A 409 5.31 -23.57 6.26
CA PRO A 409 4.38 -22.99 5.30
C PRO A 409 3.92 -21.62 5.78
N PRO A 410 4.05 -20.57 4.96
CA PRO A 410 3.63 -19.23 5.35
C PRO A 410 2.10 -19.10 5.36
N ILE A 411 1.60 -18.22 6.21
CA ILE A 411 0.18 -17.87 6.21
C ILE A 411 -0.10 -16.90 5.08
N THR A 412 -1.07 -17.20 4.23
CA THR A 412 -1.48 -16.27 3.19
C THR A 412 -2.47 -15.26 3.79
N ILE A 413 -2.13 -13.97 3.70
CA ILE A 413 -2.96 -12.85 4.15
C ILE A 413 -3.35 -11.96 2.96
N GLY A 414 -4.53 -11.38 3.00
CA GLY A 414 -5.02 -10.41 2.01
C GLY A 414 -5.28 -9.03 2.63
N SER A 415 -5.68 -8.07 1.82
CA SER A 415 -6.16 -6.76 2.31
C SER A 415 -7.53 -6.89 2.97
N THR A 416 -8.53 -7.31 2.20
CA THR A 416 -9.91 -7.62 2.64
C THR A 416 -10.38 -8.88 1.95
N CYS A 417 -11.41 -9.55 2.47
CA CYS A 417 -11.97 -10.76 1.81
C CYS A 417 -12.53 -10.45 0.42
N ARG A 418 -13.13 -9.27 0.23
CA ARG A 418 -13.75 -8.85 -1.02
C ARG A 418 -12.78 -8.78 -2.21
N PHE A 419 -11.51 -8.45 -1.95
CA PHE A 419 -10.47 -8.31 -2.98
C PHE A 419 -9.38 -9.38 -2.89
N CYS A 420 -9.57 -10.41 -2.09
CA CYS A 420 -8.59 -11.47 -1.88
C CYS A 420 -8.79 -12.60 -2.87
N SER A 421 -7.72 -12.93 -3.64
CA SER A 421 -7.73 -13.99 -4.65
C SER A 421 -7.63 -15.41 -4.10
N VAL A 422 -7.50 -15.59 -2.79
CA VAL A 422 -7.40 -16.93 -2.17
C VAL A 422 -8.74 -17.62 -2.20
N HIS A 423 -8.88 -18.76 -2.92
CA HIS A 423 -10.15 -19.49 -3.06
C HIS A 423 -10.58 -20.20 -1.77
N ALA A 424 -9.72 -21.02 -1.19
CA ALA A 424 -10.02 -21.81 0.02
C ALA A 424 -9.41 -21.17 1.27
N CYS A 425 -10.03 -20.11 1.80
CA CYS A 425 -9.54 -19.41 2.98
C CYS A 425 -10.42 -19.70 4.20
N LEU A 426 -9.80 -20.21 5.28
CA LEU A 426 -10.50 -20.50 6.55
C LEU A 426 -11.02 -19.23 7.26
N GLY A 427 -10.40 -18.08 7.00
CA GLY A 427 -10.79 -16.78 7.57
C GLY A 427 -11.68 -15.95 6.67
N ARG A 428 -12.25 -16.51 5.59
CA ARG A 428 -13.10 -15.76 4.65
C ARG A 428 -14.43 -15.39 5.31
N SER A 429 -14.74 -14.10 5.33
CA SER A 429 -15.97 -13.53 5.89
C SER A 429 -16.99 -13.12 4.83
N GLU A 430 -16.54 -12.86 3.58
CA GLU A 430 -17.40 -12.44 2.46
C GLU A 430 -16.89 -12.98 1.12
N PRO A 431 -17.74 -13.11 0.09
CA PRO A 431 -17.30 -13.51 -1.26
C PRO A 431 -16.27 -12.54 -1.83
N SER A 432 -15.36 -13.08 -2.64
CA SER A 432 -14.36 -12.27 -3.36
C SER A 432 -14.83 -11.98 -4.77
N ILE A 433 -14.62 -10.76 -5.24
CA ILE A 433 -14.87 -10.39 -6.64
C ILE A 433 -13.82 -10.98 -7.61
N PHE A 434 -12.73 -11.58 -7.08
CA PHE A 434 -11.66 -12.18 -7.88
C PHE A 434 -11.57 -13.69 -7.77
N ALA A 435 -12.17 -14.30 -6.72
CA ALA A 435 -12.03 -15.74 -6.46
C ALA A 435 -13.11 -16.58 -7.14
N ASP A 436 -14.32 -16.03 -7.29
CA ASP A 436 -15.45 -16.69 -7.95
C ASP A 436 -15.72 -15.87 -9.21
N GLY A 437 -15.21 -16.36 -10.35
CA GLY A 437 -15.43 -15.67 -11.62
C GLY A 437 -16.89 -15.28 -11.81
N PHE A 438 -17.15 -14.02 -12.11
CA PHE A 438 -18.42 -13.55 -12.62
C PHE A 438 -18.75 -14.23 -13.95
#